data_b808f44aa5da3afaf09409f3e68ed32c
#
_entry.id   b808f44aa5da3afaf09409f3e68ed32c
#
_cell.length_a   1.000
_cell.length_b   1.000
_cell.length_c   1.000
_cell.angle_alpha   90.00
_cell.angle_beta   90.00
_cell.angle_gamma   90.00
#
_symmetry.space_group_name_H-M   'P 1'
#
loop_
_entity.id
_entity.type
_entity.pdbx_description
1 polymer ?
#
loop_
_entity_poly.entity_id
_entity_poly.type
_entity_poly.pdbx_seq_one_letter_code
_entity_poly.pdbx_strand_id
1 'polypeptide(L)'
;MAYFGRARAILLAQPMDQIAATAASGLRSRMEALDILSNNLANSNTGGYKLDREFYSLYQGEQAIPANGQQATTLPVIQKAWTDFQQGVLTPTDNPLDVALSGKGFFVADSPSGPLYTRNGAFKLSTSGVLTTMEGYPVRGVTPPNQPPKKIQTVSQGPIQISADGTVQQDGQSLGQMQILDFSASNALQKVGNSYYRVTDPKVKADPARDVTVSQGRIENSNVAPAESAVRLVDLMRQYEMLQKAVSVSAEMNKQAINQVARVGG
;
A
#
# COMPACT_ATOMS: atom_id res chain seq x y z
N MET A 1 -13.13 -6.86 -59.36
CA MET A 1 -14.04 -7.16 -58.23
C MET A 1 -13.40 -7.65 -56.95
N ALA A 2 -12.13 -7.96 -56.89
CA ALA A 2 -11.42 -8.52 -55.69
C ALA A 2 -10.93 -7.47 -54.65
N TYR A 3 -10.93 -6.18 -54.98
CA TYR A 3 -10.43 -5.12 -54.05
C TYR A 3 -11.48 -4.62 -53.05
N PHE A 4 -12.78 -4.75 -53.34
CA PHE A 4 -13.85 -4.28 -52.44
C PHE A 4 -14.12 -5.22 -51.23
N GLY A 5 -13.78 -6.50 -51.36
CA GLY A 5 -13.98 -7.47 -50.27
C GLY A 5 -12.98 -7.34 -49.13
N ARG A 6 -11.71 -6.99 -49.42
CA ARG A 6 -10.64 -6.83 -48.41
C ARG A 6 -10.84 -5.59 -47.56
N ALA A 7 -11.29 -4.48 -48.13
CA ALA A 7 -11.55 -3.24 -47.37
C ALA A 7 -12.69 -3.41 -46.33
N ARG A 8 -13.70 -4.20 -46.66
CA ARG A 8 -14.86 -4.43 -45.77
C ARG A 8 -14.52 -5.37 -44.60
N ALA A 9 -13.65 -6.37 -44.81
CA ALA A 9 -13.17 -7.27 -43.76
C ALA A 9 -12.25 -6.55 -42.75
N ILE A 10 -11.42 -5.62 -43.22
CA ILE A 10 -10.53 -4.80 -42.36
C ILE A 10 -11.36 -3.81 -41.51
N LEU A 11 -12.47 -3.27 -42.05
CA LEU A 11 -13.32 -2.31 -41.34
C LEU A 11 -14.16 -2.97 -40.20
N LEU A 12 -14.45 -4.27 -40.29
CA LEU A 12 -15.21 -5.01 -39.28
C LEU A 12 -14.29 -5.61 -38.17
N ALA A 13 -13.01 -5.75 -38.42
CA ALA A 13 -12.06 -6.26 -37.44
C ALA A 13 -11.63 -5.20 -36.39
N GLN A 14 -11.65 -3.92 -36.74
CA GLN A 14 -11.20 -2.83 -35.86
C GLN A 14 -12.00 -2.69 -34.54
N PRO A 15 -13.36 -2.72 -34.53
CA PRO A 15 -14.11 -2.57 -33.28
C PRO A 15 -13.98 -3.78 -32.34
N MET A 16 -13.72 -4.97 -32.85
CA MET A 16 -13.54 -6.16 -32.02
C MET A 16 -12.19 -6.19 -31.29
N ASP A 17 -11.14 -5.69 -31.91
CA ASP A 17 -9.81 -5.55 -31.27
C ASP A 17 -9.84 -4.53 -30.12
N GLN A 18 -10.60 -3.47 -30.26
CA GLN A 18 -10.78 -2.46 -29.22
C GLN A 18 -11.53 -3.01 -27.99
N ILE A 19 -12.56 -3.85 -28.19
CA ILE A 19 -13.29 -4.51 -27.09
C ILE A 19 -12.37 -5.45 -26.33
N ALA A 20 -11.59 -6.25 -27.04
CA ALA A 20 -10.62 -7.18 -26.43
C ALA A 20 -9.53 -6.42 -25.64
N ALA A 21 -9.01 -5.33 -26.19
CA ALA A 21 -8.01 -4.48 -25.52
C ALA A 21 -8.60 -3.81 -24.25
N THR A 22 -9.82 -3.30 -24.33
CA THR A 22 -10.51 -2.70 -23.19
C THR A 22 -10.78 -3.72 -22.09
N ALA A 23 -11.23 -4.91 -22.46
CA ALA A 23 -11.49 -5.99 -21.51
C ALA A 23 -10.16 -6.50 -20.87
N ALA A 24 -9.10 -6.61 -21.64
CA ALA A 24 -7.76 -6.97 -21.11
C ALA A 24 -7.21 -5.93 -20.12
N SER A 25 -7.38 -4.64 -20.43
CA SER A 25 -7.03 -3.55 -19.50
C SER A 25 -7.89 -3.60 -18.24
N GLY A 26 -9.18 -3.85 -18.38
CA GLY A 26 -10.10 -4.04 -17.25
C GLY A 26 -9.69 -5.25 -16.37
N LEU A 27 -9.32 -6.37 -16.98
CA LEU A 27 -8.82 -7.55 -16.26
C LEU A 27 -7.56 -7.23 -15.46
N ARG A 28 -6.58 -6.56 -16.08
CA ARG A 28 -5.33 -6.16 -15.41
C ARG A 28 -5.61 -5.27 -14.21
N SER A 29 -6.47 -4.27 -14.40
CA SER A 29 -6.89 -3.35 -13.32
C SER A 29 -7.55 -4.09 -12.15
N ARG A 30 -8.38 -5.12 -12.44
CA ARG A 30 -9.01 -5.94 -11.40
C ARG A 30 -8.01 -6.87 -10.71
N MET A 31 -7.01 -7.41 -11.41
CA MET A 31 -5.93 -8.16 -10.78
C MET A 31 -5.13 -7.31 -9.80
N GLU A 32 -4.73 -6.12 -10.20
CA GLU A 32 -4.01 -5.18 -9.33
C GLU A 32 -4.86 -4.80 -8.09
N ALA A 33 -6.16 -4.59 -8.27
CA ALA A 33 -7.10 -4.34 -7.18
C ALA A 33 -7.23 -5.54 -6.22
N LEU A 34 -7.30 -6.76 -6.76
CA LEU A 34 -7.33 -8.00 -5.97
C LEU A 34 -6.04 -8.17 -5.15
N ASP A 35 -4.87 -7.87 -5.73
CA ASP A 35 -3.58 -7.96 -5.04
C ASP A 35 -3.52 -6.97 -3.86
N ILE A 36 -3.92 -5.71 -4.06
CA ILE A 36 -3.98 -4.69 -3.02
C ILE A 36 -4.93 -5.13 -1.89
N LEU A 37 -6.14 -5.57 -2.24
CA LEU A 37 -7.15 -5.95 -1.26
C LEU A 37 -6.77 -7.22 -0.50
N SER A 38 -6.15 -8.20 -1.18
CA SER A 38 -5.64 -9.42 -0.55
C SER A 38 -4.52 -9.11 0.44
N ASN A 39 -3.62 -8.19 0.08
CA ASN A 39 -2.55 -7.72 0.96
C ASN A 39 -3.11 -7.00 2.19
N ASN A 40 -4.10 -6.11 2.00
CA ASN A 40 -4.80 -5.44 3.09
C ASN A 40 -5.47 -6.45 4.04
N LEU A 41 -6.18 -7.44 3.50
CA LEU A 41 -6.87 -8.46 4.30
C LEU A 41 -5.88 -9.33 5.08
N ALA A 42 -4.79 -9.77 4.44
CA ALA A 42 -3.74 -10.55 5.09
C ALA A 42 -3.09 -9.79 6.27
N ASN A 43 -3.00 -8.45 6.17
CA ASN A 43 -2.41 -7.59 7.19
C ASN A 43 -3.43 -6.89 8.08
N SER A 44 -4.70 -7.30 8.06
CA SER A 44 -5.76 -6.69 8.88
C SER A 44 -5.52 -6.82 10.39
N ASN A 45 -4.78 -7.86 10.82
CA ASN A 45 -4.39 -8.08 12.20
C ASN A 45 -2.94 -7.67 12.51
N THR A 46 -2.23 -7.07 11.55
CA THR A 46 -0.86 -6.61 11.75
C THR A 46 -0.86 -5.24 12.43
N GLY A 47 -0.23 -5.13 13.60
CA GLY A 47 -0.12 -3.87 14.34
C GLY A 47 0.53 -2.77 13.49
N GLY A 48 -0.06 -1.57 13.52
CA GLY A 48 0.44 -0.40 12.79
C GLY A 48 0.35 -0.47 11.27
N TYR A 49 -0.26 -1.53 10.72
CA TYR A 49 -0.46 -1.62 9.27
C TYR A 49 -1.46 -0.57 8.79
N LYS A 50 -1.18 0.02 7.63
CA LYS A 50 -2.01 1.02 6.98
C LYS A 50 -2.54 0.51 5.66
N LEU A 51 -3.83 0.68 5.46
CA LEU A 51 -4.59 0.29 4.28
C LEU A 51 -4.05 0.95 3.03
N ASP A 52 -3.81 0.18 1.98
CA ASP A 52 -3.54 0.70 0.65
C ASP A 52 -4.85 0.79 -0.14
N ARG A 53 -5.06 1.93 -0.80
CA ARG A 53 -6.22 2.22 -1.64
C ARG A 53 -5.79 2.36 -3.10
N GLU A 54 -6.67 1.96 -3.96
CA GLU A 54 -6.51 2.07 -5.40
C GLU A 54 -6.89 3.48 -5.89
N PHE A 55 -6.11 4.03 -6.80
CA PHE A 55 -6.48 5.22 -7.54
C PHE A 55 -6.63 4.88 -9.02
N TYR A 56 -7.86 4.98 -9.52
CA TYR A 56 -8.16 4.76 -10.94
C TYR A 56 -8.03 6.07 -11.69
N SER A 57 -7.24 6.07 -12.78
CA SER A 57 -7.30 7.12 -13.78
C SER A 57 -7.83 6.57 -15.11
N LEU A 58 -8.53 7.41 -15.83
CA LEU A 58 -8.96 7.12 -17.19
C LEU A 58 -7.84 7.55 -18.13
N TYR A 59 -7.13 6.59 -18.70
CA TYR A 59 -6.11 6.86 -19.70
C TYR A 59 -6.77 7.00 -21.07
N GLN A 60 -6.62 8.16 -21.71
CA GLN A 60 -6.93 8.38 -23.11
C GLN A 60 -5.64 8.16 -23.90
N GLY A 61 -5.55 7.05 -24.63
CA GLY A 61 -4.42 6.82 -25.53
C GLY A 61 -4.38 7.87 -26.64
N GLU A 62 -3.20 8.39 -26.98
CA GLU A 62 -3.02 9.34 -28.09
C GLU A 62 -3.55 8.82 -29.43
N GLN A 63 -3.59 7.48 -29.59
CA GLN A 63 -4.16 6.80 -30.76
C GLN A 63 -5.69 6.65 -30.72
N ALA A 64 -6.34 7.03 -29.62
CA ALA A 64 -7.78 6.92 -29.43
C ALA A 64 -8.54 8.19 -29.86
N ILE A 65 -7.89 9.18 -30.48
CA ILE A 65 -8.56 10.34 -31.09
C ILE A 65 -8.90 9.97 -32.53
N PRO A 66 -10.13 9.50 -32.81
CA PRO A 66 -10.52 9.24 -34.17
C PRO A 66 -10.64 10.60 -34.89
N ALA A 67 -10.10 10.68 -36.10
CA ALA A 67 -10.21 11.86 -36.96
C ALA A 67 -11.68 12.23 -37.30
N ASN A 68 -12.66 11.42 -36.90
CA ASN A 68 -14.10 11.51 -37.30
C ASN A 68 -15.04 11.71 -36.09
N GLY A 69 -14.60 12.28 -34.95
CA GLY A 69 -15.55 12.69 -33.90
C GLY A 69 -16.17 11.55 -33.09
N GLN A 70 -15.69 10.29 -33.23
CA GLN A 70 -16.11 9.19 -32.36
C GLN A 70 -15.50 9.32 -30.97
N GLN A 71 -16.24 8.91 -29.94
CA GLN A 71 -15.77 9.00 -28.55
C GLN A 71 -14.47 8.21 -28.36
N ALA A 72 -13.46 8.87 -27.80
CA ALA A 72 -12.20 8.25 -27.45
C ALA A 72 -12.44 7.09 -26.47
N THR A 73 -11.87 5.92 -26.75
CA THR A 73 -11.94 4.78 -25.85
C THR A 73 -11.09 5.06 -24.63
N THR A 74 -11.71 5.31 -23.49
CA THR A 74 -11.02 5.49 -22.22
C THR A 74 -10.77 4.13 -21.57
N LEU A 75 -9.49 3.86 -21.24
CA LEU A 75 -9.08 2.65 -20.54
C LEU A 75 -8.88 2.94 -19.06
N PRO A 76 -9.54 2.23 -18.14
CA PRO A 76 -9.25 2.36 -16.74
C PRO A 76 -7.85 1.75 -16.44
N VAL A 77 -6.97 2.56 -15.90
CA VAL A 77 -5.63 2.13 -15.47
C VAL A 77 -5.45 2.51 -14.01
N ILE A 78 -4.99 1.57 -13.18
CA ILE A 78 -4.54 1.92 -11.83
C ILE A 78 -3.21 2.65 -11.98
N GLN A 79 -3.21 3.95 -11.71
CA GLN A 79 -1.99 4.76 -11.80
C GLN A 79 -1.08 4.61 -10.60
N LYS A 80 -1.64 4.47 -9.41
CA LYS A 80 -0.87 4.34 -8.17
C LYS A 80 -1.76 3.88 -7.02
N ALA A 81 -1.26 2.92 -6.23
CA ALA A 81 -1.79 2.70 -4.90
C ALA A 81 -1.30 3.81 -3.96
N TRP A 82 -2.15 4.30 -3.06
CA TRP A 82 -1.77 5.23 -2.01
C TRP A 82 -2.13 4.66 -0.64
N THR A 83 -1.31 4.94 0.37
CA THR A 83 -1.51 4.43 1.72
C THR A 83 -2.35 5.42 2.53
N ASP A 84 -3.42 4.94 3.15
CA ASP A 84 -4.28 5.69 4.05
C ASP A 84 -3.69 5.65 5.47
N PHE A 85 -3.10 6.76 5.90
CA PHE A 85 -2.45 6.88 7.20
C PHE A 85 -3.41 7.23 8.35
N GLN A 86 -4.73 7.11 8.15
CA GLN A 86 -5.68 7.27 9.25
C GLN A 86 -5.33 6.34 10.41
N GLN A 87 -5.53 6.84 11.63
CA GLN A 87 -5.22 6.10 12.84
C GLN A 87 -6.16 4.90 13.00
N GLY A 88 -5.58 3.74 13.30
CA GLY A 88 -6.32 2.54 13.69
C GLY A 88 -6.77 2.59 15.15
N VAL A 89 -7.51 1.58 15.58
CA VAL A 89 -7.96 1.46 16.98
C VAL A 89 -6.76 1.14 17.88
N LEU A 90 -6.66 1.85 19.01
CA LEU A 90 -5.66 1.59 20.03
C LEU A 90 -6.19 0.55 21.02
N THR A 91 -5.56 -0.64 21.05
CA THR A 91 -5.97 -1.74 21.90
C THR A 91 -4.95 -1.97 23.03
N PRO A 92 -5.39 -2.10 24.30
CA PRO A 92 -4.49 -2.45 25.39
C PRO A 92 -3.98 -3.89 25.22
N THR A 93 -2.71 -4.12 25.60
CA THR A 93 -2.03 -5.43 25.48
C THR A 93 -1.40 -5.90 26.77
N ASP A 94 -1.39 -5.08 27.79
CA ASP A 94 -0.75 -5.32 29.09
C ASP A 94 0.79 -5.59 29.02
N ASN A 95 1.40 -5.55 27.82
CA ASN A 95 2.83 -5.66 27.64
C ASN A 95 3.49 -4.27 27.77
N PRO A 96 4.40 -4.03 28.72
CA PRO A 96 5.00 -2.73 28.93
C PRO A 96 5.90 -2.26 27.79
N LEU A 97 6.30 -3.14 26.86
CA LEU A 97 7.10 -2.81 25.68
C LEU A 97 6.25 -2.49 24.46
N ASP A 98 4.94 -2.71 24.55
CA ASP A 98 4.01 -2.31 23.51
C ASP A 98 3.64 -0.83 23.68
N VAL A 99 3.78 -0.07 22.60
CA VAL A 99 3.63 1.38 22.61
C VAL A 99 2.81 1.83 21.43
N ALA A 100 1.81 2.64 21.66
CA ALA A 100 1.01 3.23 20.59
C ALA A 100 1.17 4.75 20.54
N LEU A 101 1.07 5.30 19.33
CA LEU A 101 1.00 6.74 19.10
C LEU A 101 -0.46 7.18 18.95
N SER A 102 -0.84 8.21 19.68
CA SER A 102 -2.10 8.94 19.45
C SER A 102 -1.76 10.26 18.76
N GLY A 103 -2.26 10.47 17.56
CA GLY A 103 -1.90 11.60 16.72
C GLY A 103 -1.05 11.22 15.50
N LYS A 104 -0.48 12.22 14.80
CA LYS A 104 0.35 12.02 13.59
C LYS A 104 1.81 11.80 13.97
N GLY A 105 2.47 10.85 13.31
CA GLY A 105 3.91 10.57 13.52
C GLY A 105 4.24 9.11 13.33
N PHE A 106 5.53 8.78 13.32
CA PHE A 106 6.05 7.44 13.15
C PHE A 106 7.22 7.22 14.09
N PHE A 107 7.34 6.04 14.65
CA PHE A 107 8.57 5.60 15.28
C PHE A 107 9.67 5.44 14.25
N VAL A 108 10.89 5.72 14.63
CA VAL A 108 12.07 5.56 13.76
C VAL A 108 12.87 4.36 14.22
N ALA A 109 13.16 3.45 13.31
CA ALA A 109 14.02 2.31 13.54
C ALA A 109 15.22 2.32 12.57
N ASP A 110 16.38 1.90 13.05
CA ASP A 110 17.60 1.87 12.24
C ASP A 110 17.80 0.52 11.58
N SER A 111 17.59 0.46 10.24
CA SER A 111 17.93 -0.73 9.46
C SER A 111 19.31 -0.59 8.81
N PRO A 112 19.94 -1.71 8.37
CA PRO A 112 21.20 -1.67 7.63
C PRO A 112 21.15 -0.84 6.34
N SER A 113 19.96 -0.68 5.76
CA SER A 113 19.74 0.10 4.53
C SER A 113 19.22 1.52 4.79
N GLY A 114 19.32 2.02 6.03
CA GLY A 114 18.88 3.35 6.42
C GLY A 114 17.66 3.37 7.34
N PRO A 115 17.16 4.56 7.70
CA PRO A 115 16.04 4.69 8.62
C PRO A 115 14.74 4.13 8.04
N LEU A 116 14.01 3.41 8.87
CA LEU A 116 12.66 2.92 8.62
C LEU A 116 11.68 3.62 9.57
N TYR A 117 10.51 3.88 9.07
CA TYR A 117 9.43 4.52 9.80
C TYR A 117 8.29 3.53 10.00
N THR A 118 7.73 3.47 11.21
CA THR A 118 6.66 2.51 11.50
C THR A 118 5.64 3.07 12.48
N ARG A 119 4.39 2.60 12.37
CA ARG A 119 3.34 2.77 13.36
C ARG A 119 3.20 1.57 14.29
N ASN A 120 3.89 0.48 13.96
CA ASN A 120 3.93 -0.70 14.83
C ASN A 120 4.83 -0.42 16.03
N GLY A 121 4.25 -0.37 17.20
CA GLY A 121 4.95 -0.17 18.47
C GLY A 121 5.13 -1.44 19.28
N ALA A 122 5.00 -2.63 18.69
CA ALA A 122 5.38 -3.87 19.33
C ALA A 122 6.91 -3.96 19.37
N PHE A 123 7.50 -3.60 20.50
CA PHE A 123 8.94 -3.61 20.69
C PHE A 123 9.36 -4.79 21.58
N LYS A 124 10.65 -5.13 21.51
CA LYS A 124 11.30 -6.11 22.36
C LYS A 124 12.69 -5.63 22.77
N LEU A 125 13.23 -6.22 23.81
CA LEU A 125 14.63 -6.03 24.16
C LEU A 125 15.49 -7.08 23.46
N SER A 126 16.59 -6.65 22.87
CA SER A 126 17.63 -7.55 22.38
C SER A 126 18.41 -8.18 23.53
N THR A 127 19.22 -9.18 23.26
CA THR A 127 20.15 -9.79 24.25
C THR A 127 21.13 -8.78 24.87
N SER A 128 21.42 -7.69 24.17
CA SER A 128 22.25 -6.58 24.65
C SER A 128 21.47 -5.48 25.38
N GLY A 129 20.16 -5.68 25.63
CA GLY A 129 19.30 -4.72 26.31
C GLY A 129 18.89 -3.52 25.44
N VAL A 130 19.10 -3.57 24.13
CA VAL A 130 18.66 -2.50 23.22
C VAL A 130 17.19 -2.69 22.87
N LEU A 131 16.41 -1.61 22.92
CA LEU A 131 15.02 -1.60 22.46
C LEU A 131 15.00 -1.75 20.94
N THR A 132 14.33 -2.80 20.44
CA THR A 132 14.27 -3.14 19.03
C THR A 132 12.85 -3.45 18.59
N THR A 133 12.61 -3.35 17.29
CA THR A 133 11.38 -3.89 16.66
C THR A 133 11.38 -5.42 16.71
N MET A 134 10.27 -6.04 16.32
CA MET A 134 10.16 -7.51 16.27
C MET A 134 11.19 -8.14 15.31
N GLU A 135 11.59 -7.42 14.25
CA GLU A 135 12.61 -7.84 13.28
C GLU A 135 14.05 -7.57 13.76
N GLY A 136 14.22 -6.91 14.91
CA GLY A 136 15.52 -6.65 15.52
C GLY A 136 16.15 -5.31 15.14
N TYR A 137 15.44 -4.41 14.49
CA TYR A 137 15.95 -3.07 14.20
C TYR A 137 15.92 -2.20 15.47
N PRO A 138 17.04 -1.57 15.86
CA PRO A 138 17.07 -0.67 17.01
C PRO A 138 16.11 0.51 16.85
N VAL A 139 15.33 0.79 17.88
CA VAL A 139 14.50 2.01 17.96
C VAL A 139 15.42 3.20 18.20
N ARG A 140 15.26 4.22 17.37
CA ARG A 140 16.07 5.43 17.43
C ARG A 140 15.58 6.36 18.53
N GLY A 141 16.52 6.82 19.37
CA GLY A 141 16.28 7.88 20.34
C GLY A 141 16.54 9.27 19.75
N VAL A 142 15.92 10.28 20.36
CA VAL A 142 16.19 11.68 20.04
C VAL A 142 17.66 12.00 20.28
N THR A 143 18.28 12.62 19.28
CA THR A 143 19.70 12.97 19.31
C THR A 143 19.86 14.43 18.87
N PRO A 144 20.77 15.20 19.48
CA PRO A 144 21.11 16.55 19.00
C PRO A 144 21.56 16.52 17.53
N PRO A 145 21.36 17.63 16.79
CA PRO A 145 21.85 17.74 15.41
C PRO A 145 23.35 17.42 15.35
N ASN A 146 23.77 16.73 14.28
CA ASN A 146 25.16 16.35 14.01
C ASN A 146 25.78 15.29 14.95
N GLN A 147 24.98 14.58 15.73
CA GLN A 147 25.44 13.41 16.47
C GLN A 147 24.88 12.12 15.84
N PRO A 148 25.60 10.97 15.97
CA PRO A 148 25.10 9.70 15.49
C PRO A 148 23.80 9.31 16.21
N PRO A 149 22.90 8.56 15.54
CA PRO A 149 21.66 8.11 16.15
C PRO A 149 21.90 7.37 17.47
N LYS A 150 21.21 7.79 18.54
CA LYS A 150 21.31 7.13 19.84
C LYS A 150 20.32 5.96 19.88
N LYS A 151 20.80 4.81 20.32
CA LYS A 151 19.95 3.65 20.63
C LYS A 151 19.44 3.77 22.05
N ILE A 152 18.23 3.32 22.31
CA ILE A 152 17.67 3.23 23.66
C ILE A 152 18.10 1.88 24.23
N GLN A 153 18.93 1.90 25.26
CA GLN A 153 19.50 0.70 25.87
C GLN A 153 19.18 0.67 27.36
N THR A 154 18.72 -0.46 27.84
CA THR A 154 18.47 -0.70 29.27
C THR A 154 19.76 -0.89 30.02
N VAL A 155 19.78 -0.48 31.30
CA VAL A 155 20.94 -0.61 32.21
C VAL A 155 20.72 -1.68 33.27
N SER A 156 19.49 -2.15 33.46
CA SER A 156 19.10 -3.16 34.44
C SER A 156 18.02 -4.10 33.86
N GLN A 157 17.53 -5.03 34.68
CA GLN A 157 16.38 -5.87 34.38
C GLN A 157 15.08 -5.35 35.02
N GLY A 158 15.08 -4.13 35.51
CA GLY A 158 13.92 -3.49 36.13
C GLY A 158 12.83 -3.14 35.13
N PRO A 159 11.63 -2.80 35.62
CA PRO A 159 10.51 -2.43 34.77
C PRO A 159 10.81 -1.16 33.97
N ILE A 160 10.43 -1.18 32.70
CA ILE A 160 10.55 -0.04 31.80
C ILE A 160 9.25 0.76 31.86
N GLN A 161 9.38 2.07 32.03
CA GLN A 161 8.28 3.03 31.99
C GLN A 161 8.48 3.97 30.79
N ILE A 162 7.39 4.20 30.05
CA ILE A 162 7.42 5.08 28.89
C ILE A 162 6.39 6.18 29.11
N SER A 163 6.90 7.40 29.19
CA SER A 163 6.08 8.60 29.44
C SER A 163 5.33 9.04 28.16
N ALA A 164 4.32 9.89 28.30
CA ALA A 164 3.49 10.37 27.21
C ALA A 164 4.25 11.17 26.13
N ASP A 165 5.43 11.67 26.44
CA ASP A 165 6.35 12.36 25.51
C ASP A 165 7.31 11.40 24.80
N GLY A 166 7.24 10.08 25.08
CA GLY A 166 8.12 9.07 24.53
C GLY A 166 9.44 8.89 25.28
N THR A 167 9.61 9.52 26.45
CA THR A 167 10.78 9.30 27.31
C THR A 167 10.73 7.91 27.94
N VAL A 168 11.77 7.13 27.71
CA VAL A 168 11.93 5.78 28.25
C VAL A 168 12.75 5.87 29.54
N GLN A 169 12.21 5.34 30.63
CA GLN A 169 12.83 5.35 31.96
C GLN A 169 12.92 3.94 32.53
N GLN A 170 13.93 3.70 33.33
CA GLN A 170 14.12 2.46 34.07
C GLN A 170 14.72 2.77 35.42
N ASP A 171 14.15 2.25 36.50
CA ASP A 171 14.60 2.47 37.88
C ASP A 171 14.79 3.98 38.21
N GLY A 172 13.91 4.86 37.66
CA GLY A 172 14.00 6.31 37.86
C GLY A 172 15.04 7.03 37.00
N GLN A 173 15.83 6.30 36.19
CA GLN A 173 16.81 6.89 35.27
C GLN A 173 16.24 6.99 33.85
N SER A 174 16.42 8.13 33.18
CA SER A 174 16.08 8.30 31.78
C SER A 174 17.12 7.62 30.88
N LEU A 175 16.68 6.65 30.09
CA LEU A 175 17.49 5.96 29.08
C LEU A 175 17.59 6.76 27.78
N GLY A 176 16.58 7.57 27.50
CA GLY A 176 16.45 8.40 26.31
C GLY A 176 14.99 8.62 25.94
N GLN A 177 14.75 9.42 24.91
CA GLN A 177 13.42 9.68 24.37
C GLN A 177 13.34 9.07 22.98
N MET A 178 12.25 8.35 22.68
CA MET A 178 12.01 7.79 21.34
C MET A 178 11.85 8.90 20.32
N GLN A 179 12.52 8.76 19.18
CA GLN A 179 12.36 9.70 18.08
C GLN A 179 11.06 9.41 17.33
N ILE A 180 10.17 10.39 17.33
CA ILE A 180 8.88 10.35 16.62
C ILE A 180 8.89 11.47 15.59
N LEU A 181 8.72 11.09 14.33
CA LEU A 181 8.78 12.02 13.20
C LEU A 181 7.45 12.03 12.46
N ASP A 182 7.06 13.21 12.00
CA ASP A 182 5.92 13.40 11.09
C ASP A 182 6.41 13.88 9.72
N PHE A 183 5.59 13.65 8.71
CA PHE A 183 5.88 14.00 7.33
C PHE A 183 4.79 14.89 6.77
N SER A 184 5.16 16.09 6.33
CA SER A 184 4.24 17.05 5.69
C SER A 184 3.59 16.49 4.42
N ALA A 185 4.28 15.55 3.74
CA ALA A 185 3.82 14.86 2.55
C ALA A 185 3.87 13.33 2.77
N SER A 186 2.84 12.77 3.38
CA SER A 186 2.75 11.31 3.62
C SER A 186 2.73 10.46 2.34
N ASN A 187 2.38 11.04 1.19
CA ASN A 187 2.47 10.39 -0.12
C ASN A 187 3.91 10.13 -0.60
N ALA A 188 4.92 10.71 0.05
CA ALA A 188 6.33 10.44 -0.21
C ALA A 188 6.87 9.24 0.58
N LEU A 189 6.06 8.68 1.47
CA LEU A 189 6.38 7.44 2.17
C LEU A 189 6.03 6.24 1.31
N GLN A 190 7.04 5.44 0.98
CA GLN A 190 6.86 4.17 0.31
C GLN A 190 6.86 3.03 1.34
N LYS A 191 5.90 2.13 1.23
CA LYS A 191 5.84 0.93 2.06
C LYS A 191 7.00 -0.01 1.70
N VAL A 192 7.71 -0.49 2.72
CA VAL A 192 8.83 -1.42 2.61
C VAL A 192 8.55 -2.60 3.54
N GLY A 193 7.90 -3.63 3.03
CA GLY A 193 7.44 -4.75 3.86
C GLY A 193 6.20 -4.41 4.69
N ASN A 194 5.97 -5.18 5.75
CA ASN A 194 4.66 -5.26 6.45
C ASN A 194 4.13 -3.93 6.98
N SER A 195 4.85 -3.28 7.90
CA SER A 195 4.40 -2.03 8.55
C SER A 195 5.50 -0.97 8.56
N TYR A 196 6.50 -1.11 7.68
CA TYR A 196 7.59 -0.15 7.56
C TYR A 196 7.44 0.72 6.34
N TYR A 197 7.89 1.96 6.49
CA TYR A 197 7.89 2.98 5.45
C TYR A 197 9.29 3.55 5.29
N ARG A 198 9.60 4.00 4.08
CA ARG A 198 10.83 4.72 3.74
C ARG A 198 10.48 5.96 2.95
N VAL A 199 11.22 7.03 3.17
CA VAL A 199 11.14 8.25 2.35
C VAL A 199 11.86 7.98 1.04
N THR A 200 11.16 8.18 -0.07
CA THR A 200 11.72 7.97 -1.42
C THR A 200 12.24 9.27 -2.01
N ASP A 201 11.64 10.40 -1.66
CA ASP A 201 12.06 11.71 -2.16
C ASP A 201 12.97 12.41 -1.14
N PRO A 202 14.26 12.65 -1.46
CA PRO A 202 15.19 13.35 -0.56
C PRO A 202 14.76 14.77 -0.17
N LYS A 203 13.83 15.37 -0.90
CA LYS A 203 13.31 16.71 -0.62
C LYS A 203 12.30 16.73 0.52
N VAL A 204 11.73 15.58 0.86
CA VAL A 204 10.76 15.48 1.96
C VAL A 204 11.50 15.46 3.28
N LYS A 205 11.29 16.51 4.06
CA LYS A 205 11.86 16.60 5.40
C LYS A 205 10.93 15.91 6.40
N ALA A 206 11.54 15.16 7.29
CA ALA A 206 10.90 14.63 8.47
C ALA A 206 11.03 15.68 9.58
N ASP A 207 9.92 16.13 10.12
CA ASP A 207 9.90 17.06 11.25
C ASP A 207 9.57 16.30 12.54
N PRO A 208 10.06 16.73 13.71
CA PRO A 208 9.62 16.16 14.98
C PRO A 208 8.09 16.29 15.12
N ALA A 209 7.43 15.19 15.47
CA ALA A 209 5.98 15.19 15.65
C ALA A 209 5.61 16.10 16.84
N ARG A 210 4.64 17.01 16.65
CA ARG A 210 4.27 18.03 17.66
C ARG A 210 3.05 17.61 18.46
N ASP A 211 2.01 17.10 17.80
CA ASP A 211 0.73 16.77 18.40
C ASP A 211 0.57 15.24 18.50
N VAL A 212 1.54 14.59 19.17
CA VAL A 212 1.55 13.14 19.36
C VAL A 212 1.70 12.82 20.84
N THR A 213 0.90 11.86 21.29
CA THR A 213 1.00 11.30 22.66
C THR A 213 1.35 9.82 22.57
N VAL A 214 2.30 9.42 23.37
CA VAL A 214 2.75 8.02 23.48
C VAL A 214 1.96 7.34 24.60
N SER A 215 1.40 6.16 24.31
CA SER A 215 0.66 5.35 25.27
C SER A 215 1.33 3.99 25.42
N GLN A 216 1.86 3.71 26.61
CA GLN A 216 2.45 2.43 26.97
C GLN A 216 1.38 1.37 27.20
N GLY A 217 1.68 0.08 26.95
CA GLY A 217 0.76 -1.04 27.12
C GLY A 217 -0.37 -1.08 26.09
N ARG A 218 -0.18 -0.46 24.95
CA ARG A 218 -1.14 -0.43 23.85
C ARG A 218 -0.46 -0.63 22.51
N ILE A 219 -1.20 -1.19 21.57
CA ILE A 219 -0.79 -1.29 20.16
C ILE A 219 -1.84 -0.62 19.29
N GLU A 220 -1.40 0.04 18.24
CA GLU A 220 -2.26 0.52 17.17
C GLU A 220 -2.58 -0.66 16.23
N ASN A 221 -3.85 -1.05 16.13
CA ASN A 221 -4.30 -2.05 15.18
C ASN A 221 -4.27 -1.51 13.74
N SER A 222 -4.32 -2.40 12.77
CA SER A 222 -4.55 -2.05 11.37
C SER A 222 -5.82 -1.19 11.23
N ASN A 223 -5.83 -0.25 10.30
CA ASN A 223 -7.04 0.51 9.92
C ASN A 223 -7.85 -0.20 8.82
N VAL A 224 -7.53 -1.45 8.50
CA VAL A 224 -8.29 -2.31 7.59
C VAL A 224 -9.52 -2.85 8.31
N ALA A 225 -10.70 -2.77 7.69
CA ALA A 225 -11.93 -3.43 8.12
C ALA A 225 -12.02 -4.82 7.47
N PRO A 226 -11.76 -5.94 8.19
CA PRO A 226 -11.62 -7.26 7.56
C PRO A 226 -12.91 -7.75 6.90
N ALA A 227 -14.05 -7.54 7.54
CA ALA A 227 -15.35 -7.98 7.02
C ALA A 227 -15.72 -7.25 5.72
N GLU A 228 -15.54 -5.94 5.66
CA GLU A 228 -15.78 -5.13 4.47
C GLU A 228 -14.80 -5.53 3.35
N SER A 229 -13.53 -5.71 3.68
CA SER A 229 -12.50 -6.14 2.72
C SER A 229 -12.81 -7.51 2.13
N ALA A 230 -13.32 -8.47 2.92
CA ALA A 230 -13.71 -9.79 2.44
C ALA A 230 -14.90 -9.72 1.45
N VAL A 231 -15.93 -8.93 1.75
CA VAL A 231 -17.07 -8.73 0.84
C VAL A 231 -16.58 -8.11 -0.47
N ARG A 232 -15.76 -7.07 -0.39
CA ARG A 232 -15.22 -6.38 -1.57
C ARG A 232 -14.32 -7.30 -2.42
N LEU A 233 -13.58 -8.21 -1.77
CA LEU A 233 -12.77 -9.23 -2.45
C LEU A 233 -13.65 -10.15 -3.31
N VAL A 234 -14.75 -10.64 -2.76
CA VAL A 234 -15.71 -11.50 -3.50
C VAL A 234 -16.32 -10.75 -4.69
N ASP A 235 -16.68 -9.49 -4.49
CA ASP A 235 -17.24 -8.66 -5.57
C ASP A 235 -16.23 -8.43 -6.70
N LEU A 236 -14.95 -8.17 -6.36
CA LEU A 236 -13.89 -8.04 -7.36
C LEU A 236 -13.62 -9.36 -8.10
N MET A 237 -13.63 -10.49 -7.41
CA MET A 237 -13.49 -11.80 -8.04
C MET A 237 -14.61 -12.07 -9.04
N ARG A 238 -15.86 -11.77 -8.69
CA ARG A 238 -16.99 -11.91 -9.61
C ARG A 238 -16.85 -11.00 -10.85
N GLN A 239 -16.41 -9.76 -10.65
CA GLN A 239 -16.14 -8.83 -11.76
C GLN A 239 -15.02 -9.33 -12.67
N TYR A 240 -13.96 -9.89 -12.09
CA TYR A 240 -12.88 -10.51 -12.83
C TYR A 240 -13.36 -11.70 -13.68
N GLU A 241 -14.14 -12.60 -13.09
CA GLU A 241 -14.74 -13.75 -13.81
C GLU A 241 -15.65 -13.31 -14.96
N MET A 242 -16.46 -12.27 -14.75
CA MET A 242 -17.31 -11.71 -15.81
C MET A 242 -16.48 -11.15 -16.97
N LEU A 243 -15.38 -10.45 -16.66
CA LEU A 243 -14.48 -9.92 -17.68
C LEU A 243 -13.75 -11.02 -18.43
N GLN A 244 -13.30 -12.08 -17.75
CA GLN A 244 -12.71 -13.26 -18.40
C GLN A 244 -13.69 -13.91 -19.38
N LYS A 245 -14.95 -14.08 -18.97
CA LYS A 245 -16.00 -14.63 -19.82
C LYS A 245 -16.27 -13.73 -21.04
N ALA A 246 -16.28 -12.42 -20.85
CA ALA A 246 -16.44 -11.46 -21.96
C ALA A 246 -15.29 -11.58 -22.98
N VAL A 247 -14.04 -11.72 -22.52
CA VAL A 247 -12.88 -11.92 -23.39
C VAL A 247 -12.98 -13.24 -24.16
N SER A 248 -13.35 -14.34 -23.49
CA SER A 248 -13.51 -15.65 -24.11
C SER A 248 -14.61 -15.67 -25.18
N VAL A 249 -15.76 -15.04 -24.91
CA VAL A 249 -16.85 -14.90 -25.87
C VAL A 249 -16.43 -14.05 -27.07
N SER A 250 -15.71 -12.95 -26.83
CA SER A 250 -15.18 -12.11 -27.92
C SER A 250 -14.19 -12.87 -28.81
N ALA A 251 -13.31 -13.68 -28.22
CA ALA A 251 -12.38 -14.54 -28.98
C ALA A 251 -13.11 -15.59 -29.84
N GLU A 252 -14.16 -16.22 -29.29
CA GLU A 252 -14.97 -17.20 -30.05
C GLU A 252 -15.74 -16.54 -31.19
N MET A 253 -16.33 -15.36 -30.97
CA MET A 253 -16.97 -14.58 -32.02
C MET A 253 -16.01 -14.21 -33.16
N ASN A 254 -14.79 -13.79 -32.82
CA ASN A 254 -13.72 -13.52 -33.78
C ASN A 254 -13.40 -14.75 -34.62
N LYS A 255 -13.22 -15.91 -33.97
CA LYS A 255 -12.97 -17.18 -34.65
C LYS A 255 -14.08 -17.59 -35.59
N GLN A 256 -15.35 -17.41 -35.18
CA GLN A 256 -16.51 -17.70 -36.02
C GLN A 256 -16.59 -16.74 -37.21
N ALA A 257 -16.35 -15.44 -37.00
CA ALA A 257 -16.32 -14.45 -38.08
C ALA A 257 -15.25 -14.76 -39.13
N ILE A 258 -14.04 -15.15 -38.71
CA ILE A 258 -12.94 -15.55 -39.59
C ILE A 258 -13.34 -16.82 -40.39
N ASN A 259 -13.92 -17.82 -39.73
CA ASN A 259 -14.35 -19.06 -40.38
C ASN A 259 -15.50 -18.83 -41.40
N GLN A 260 -16.42 -17.89 -41.12
CA GLN A 260 -17.47 -17.54 -42.07
C GLN A 260 -16.92 -16.81 -43.31
N VAL A 261 -16.01 -15.86 -43.11
CA VAL A 261 -15.33 -15.15 -44.21
C VAL A 261 -14.52 -16.13 -45.08
N ALA A 262 -13.83 -17.09 -44.48
CA ALA A 262 -13.09 -18.10 -45.20
C ALA A 262 -14.00 -19.05 -46.05
N ARG A 263 -15.23 -19.32 -45.60
CA ARG A 263 -16.22 -20.16 -46.34
C ARG A 263 -16.88 -19.44 -47.51
N VAL A 264 -16.99 -18.12 -47.47
CA VAL A 264 -17.64 -17.33 -48.52
C VAL A 264 -16.63 -16.91 -49.62
N GLY A 265 -15.33 -16.95 -49.32
CA GLY A 265 -14.25 -16.56 -50.24
C GLY A 265 -13.56 -17.74 -50.97
N GLY A 266 -13.98 -18.99 -50.78
CA GLY A 266 -13.55 -20.17 -51.48
C GLY A 266 -14.73 -20.73 -52.30
#